data_16a2ad21cdcca5943f5aeab82aad088c
#
_entry.id   16a2ad21cdcca5943f5aeab82aad088c
#
_cell.length_a   1.000
_cell.length_b   1.000
_cell.length_c   1.000
_cell.angle_alpha   90.00
_cell.angle_beta   90.00
_cell.angle_gamma   90.00
#
_symmetry.space_group_name_H-M   'P 1'
#
loop_
_entity.id
_entity.type
_entity.pdbx_description
1 polymer ?
#
loop_
_entity_poly.entity_id
_entity_poly.type
_entity_poly.pdbx_seq_one_letter_code
_entity_poly.pdbx_strand_id
1 'polypeptide(L)'
;MKVLYDTILKAKYTGRPNRFVVTLDLNGESVLAHLPNPGRMWELLFTGVTMYIVPHDKPDAKTKYRVVGIERNGVVIMLDTNYSNDVAQHLIENKLIPGWEEWRVVRREYTVKLHGTSSRFDLLLTNDKGHEFLLEVKSCTLFSKTGAMFPDAITERGRKHLLHLKELQNEGYHTGVLFLVQWDKAVSYTHLTLPTN
;
A
#
# COMPACT_ATOMS: atom_id res chain seq x y z
N MET A 1 0.63 -20.71 -1.20
CA MET A 1 0.80 -19.26 -1.46
C MET A 1 0.30 -18.97 -2.86
N LYS A 2 -0.63 -18.03 -3.02
CA LYS A 2 -1.16 -17.66 -4.34
C LYS A 2 -0.06 -16.91 -5.10
N VAL A 3 0.24 -17.33 -6.34
CA VAL A 3 1.11 -16.56 -7.24
C VAL A 3 0.37 -15.27 -7.59
N LEU A 4 0.98 -14.12 -7.31
CA LEU A 4 0.34 -12.81 -7.57
C LEU A 4 0.49 -12.40 -9.04
N TYR A 5 1.56 -12.85 -9.71
CA TYR A 5 1.90 -12.46 -11.08
C TYR A 5 2.45 -13.65 -11.84
N ASP A 6 1.89 -13.92 -13.03
CA ASP A 6 2.33 -15.05 -13.88
C ASP A 6 3.63 -14.75 -14.62
N THR A 7 3.81 -13.49 -15.04
CA THR A 7 4.98 -13.05 -15.80
C THR A 7 5.46 -11.70 -15.27
N ILE A 8 6.73 -11.66 -14.82
CA ILE A 8 7.36 -10.41 -14.37
C ILE A 8 8.52 -10.09 -15.31
N LEU A 9 8.53 -8.89 -15.87
CA LEU A 9 9.61 -8.35 -16.70
C LEU A 9 10.41 -7.33 -15.90
N LYS A 10 11.70 -7.18 -16.24
CA LYS A 10 12.59 -6.15 -15.70
C LYS A 10 12.77 -5.05 -16.73
N ALA A 11 12.60 -3.81 -16.31
CA ALA A 11 12.82 -2.64 -17.14
C ALA A 11 13.60 -1.56 -16.35
N LYS A 12 14.22 -0.62 -17.05
CA LYS A 12 14.98 0.48 -16.42
C LYS A 12 14.13 1.74 -16.36
N TYR A 13 14.01 2.33 -15.18
CA TYR A 13 13.30 3.60 -15.01
C TYR A 13 14.03 4.74 -15.75
N THR A 14 13.30 5.52 -16.55
CA THR A 14 13.81 6.66 -17.28
C THR A 14 13.09 7.97 -16.94
N GLY A 15 11.86 7.92 -16.40
CA GLY A 15 11.13 9.13 -16.05
C GLY A 15 9.74 8.87 -15.48
N ARG A 16 9.12 9.95 -14.97
CA ARG A 16 7.76 9.91 -14.38
C ARG A 16 6.95 11.10 -14.93
N PRO A 17 6.21 10.91 -16.04
CA PRO A 17 5.40 11.98 -16.65
C PRO A 17 4.31 12.52 -15.69
N ASN A 18 3.75 11.67 -14.86
CA ASN A 18 2.82 12.05 -13.78
C ASN A 18 2.84 11.01 -12.66
N ARG A 19 2.09 11.26 -11.56
CA ARG A 19 2.12 10.39 -10.38
C ARG A 19 1.64 8.95 -10.60
N PHE A 20 1.00 8.65 -11.71
CA PHE A 20 0.45 7.32 -12.02
C PHE A 20 1.08 6.66 -13.24
N VAL A 21 2.04 7.32 -13.91
CA VAL A 21 2.68 6.79 -15.12
C VAL A 21 4.19 6.99 -15.02
N VAL A 22 4.92 5.95 -15.38
CA VAL A 22 6.39 5.98 -15.53
C VAL A 22 6.78 5.63 -16.95
N THR A 23 7.90 6.18 -17.40
CA THR A 23 8.59 5.81 -18.64
C THR A 23 9.72 4.85 -18.28
N LEU A 24 9.83 3.78 -19.02
CA LEU A 24 10.80 2.70 -18.78
C LEU A 24 11.49 2.35 -20.09
N ASP A 25 12.75 1.93 -19.99
CA ASP A 25 13.47 1.24 -21.05
C ASP A 25 13.28 -0.29 -20.84
N LEU A 26 12.62 -0.93 -21.77
CA LEU A 26 12.45 -2.38 -21.82
C LEU A 26 13.22 -2.94 -23.03
N ASN A 27 14.44 -3.42 -22.78
CA ASN A 27 15.32 -3.98 -23.83
C ASN A 27 15.61 -3.01 -24.99
N GLY A 28 15.81 -1.72 -24.70
CA GLY A 28 16.08 -0.67 -25.70
C GLY A 28 14.81 -0.01 -26.27
N GLU A 29 13.63 -0.45 -25.90
CA GLU A 29 12.37 0.16 -26.29
C GLU A 29 11.82 1.04 -25.15
N SER A 30 11.43 2.28 -25.45
CA SER A 30 10.77 3.17 -24.49
C SER A 30 9.30 2.79 -24.35
N VAL A 31 8.88 2.40 -23.14
CA VAL A 31 7.51 1.99 -22.86
C VAL A 31 6.91 2.78 -21.69
N LEU A 32 5.58 2.92 -21.67
CA LEU A 32 4.83 3.50 -20.56
C LEU A 32 4.24 2.39 -19.69
N ALA A 33 4.36 2.55 -18.36
CA ALA A 33 3.75 1.66 -17.39
C ALA A 33 2.91 2.44 -16.37
N HIS A 34 1.77 1.87 -15.97
CA HIS A 34 0.96 2.37 -14.86
C HIS A 34 1.69 2.11 -13.55
N LEU A 35 1.83 3.15 -12.73
CA LEU A 35 2.38 3.10 -11.38
C LEU A 35 1.23 3.23 -10.37
N PRO A 36 0.78 2.13 -9.73
CA PRO A 36 -0.37 2.16 -8.83
C PRO A 36 -0.10 2.83 -7.49
N ASN A 37 1.16 3.19 -7.20
CA ASN A 37 1.56 3.92 -6.01
C ASN A 37 1.68 5.43 -6.30
N PRO A 38 0.78 6.28 -5.75
CA PRO A 38 0.81 7.72 -5.98
C PRO A 38 1.85 8.48 -5.14
N GLY A 39 2.57 7.80 -4.25
CA GLY A 39 3.62 8.38 -3.40
C GLY A 39 4.72 9.08 -4.22
N ARG A 40 5.46 9.96 -3.59
CA ARG A 40 6.53 10.71 -4.26
C ARG A 40 7.72 9.82 -4.60
N MET A 41 8.12 8.97 -3.65
CA MET A 41 9.17 7.94 -3.80
C MET A 41 10.48 8.50 -4.36
N TRP A 42 10.86 9.71 -3.97
CA TRP A 42 12.07 10.37 -4.50
C TRP A 42 13.35 9.57 -4.21
N GLU A 43 13.36 8.86 -3.09
CA GLU A 43 14.47 8.02 -2.65
C GLU A 43 14.53 6.65 -3.36
N LEU A 44 13.58 6.36 -4.24
CA LEU A 44 13.50 5.13 -5.03
C LEU A 44 13.64 5.38 -6.52
N LEU A 45 13.12 6.50 -7.03
CA LEU A 45 12.98 6.79 -8.46
C LEU A 45 14.22 7.48 -9.03
N PHE A 46 15.31 6.72 -9.20
CA PHE A 46 16.53 7.19 -9.87
C PHE A 46 16.61 6.63 -11.28
N THR A 47 17.03 7.44 -12.26
CA THR A 47 17.23 6.98 -13.64
C THR A 47 18.13 5.74 -13.68
N GLY A 48 17.70 4.70 -14.38
CA GLY A 48 18.42 3.43 -14.52
C GLY A 48 18.11 2.41 -13.42
N VAL A 49 17.32 2.76 -12.36
CA VAL A 49 16.90 1.77 -11.36
C VAL A 49 16.05 0.69 -12.02
N THR A 50 16.19 -0.56 -11.56
CA THR A 50 15.38 -1.67 -12.05
C THR A 50 13.97 -1.59 -11.49
N MET A 51 12.98 -1.57 -12.37
CA MET A 51 11.57 -1.76 -12.06
C MET A 51 11.09 -3.12 -12.55
N TYR A 52 10.19 -3.69 -11.79
CA TYR A 52 9.50 -4.94 -12.09
C TYR A 52 8.10 -4.62 -12.58
N ILE A 53 7.78 -5.08 -13.78
CA ILE A 53 6.52 -4.79 -14.45
C ILE A 53 5.83 -6.08 -14.90
N VAL A 54 4.51 -6.00 -15.00
CA VAL A 54 3.68 -7.08 -15.57
C VAL A 54 2.88 -6.54 -16.75
N PRO A 55 2.50 -7.35 -17.74
CA PRO A 55 1.53 -6.95 -18.76
C PRO A 55 0.24 -6.48 -18.08
N HIS A 56 -0.43 -5.50 -18.66
CA HIS A 56 -1.69 -5.02 -18.11
C HIS A 56 -2.81 -6.01 -18.49
N ASP A 57 -3.65 -6.39 -17.49
CA ASP A 57 -4.71 -7.39 -17.68
C ASP A 57 -5.87 -6.90 -18.58
N LYS A 58 -5.95 -5.57 -18.81
CA LYS A 58 -7.02 -4.96 -19.61
C LYS A 58 -6.51 -4.58 -20.99
N PRO A 59 -7.12 -5.11 -22.09
CA PRO A 59 -6.72 -4.79 -23.46
C PRO A 59 -6.77 -3.28 -23.79
N ASP A 60 -7.75 -2.55 -23.23
CA ASP A 60 -7.99 -1.13 -23.46
C ASP A 60 -7.26 -0.21 -22.47
N ALA A 61 -6.32 -0.73 -21.69
CA ALA A 61 -5.54 0.09 -20.76
C ALA A 61 -4.66 1.08 -21.52
N LYS A 62 -4.60 2.33 -21.03
CA LYS A 62 -3.75 3.39 -21.59
C LYS A 62 -2.26 3.07 -21.57
N THR A 63 -1.85 2.09 -20.75
CA THR A 63 -0.47 1.60 -20.64
C THR A 63 -0.45 0.10 -20.83
N LYS A 64 0.55 -0.41 -21.56
CA LYS A 64 0.70 -1.86 -21.81
C LYS A 64 1.16 -2.63 -20.58
N TYR A 65 1.76 -1.93 -19.61
CA TYR A 65 2.38 -2.53 -18.42
C TYR A 65 1.91 -1.84 -17.15
N ARG A 66 2.00 -2.58 -16.04
CA ARG A 66 1.81 -2.09 -14.67
C ARG A 66 3.06 -2.38 -13.85
N VAL A 67 3.53 -1.40 -13.09
CA VAL A 67 4.63 -1.56 -12.15
C VAL A 67 4.15 -2.34 -10.93
N VAL A 68 4.91 -3.36 -10.54
CA VAL A 68 4.62 -4.17 -9.35
C VAL A 68 5.73 -4.04 -8.30
N GLY A 69 6.93 -3.64 -8.68
CA GLY A 69 8.04 -3.47 -7.75
C GLY A 69 9.18 -2.62 -8.28
N ILE A 70 10.06 -2.22 -7.39
CA ILE A 70 11.31 -1.50 -7.67
C ILE A 70 12.45 -2.11 -6.86
N GLU A 71 13.65 -2.15 -7.44
CA GLU A 71 14.83 -2.63 -6.75
C GLU A 71 15.46 -1.54 -5.87
N ARG A 72 15.78 -1.88 -4.62
CA ARG A 72 16.59 -1.05 -3.74
C ARG A 72 17.59 -1.92 -2.99
N ASN A 73 18.88 -1.66 -3.18
CA ASN A 73 19.95 -2.39 -2.49
C ASN A 73 19.84 -3.93 -2.60
N GLY A 74 19.50 -4.43 -3.79
CA GLY A 74 19.33 -5.87 -4.05
C GLY A 74 18.03 -6.49 -3.52
N VAL A 75 17.12 -5.68 -2.97
CA VAL A 75 15.80 -6.12 -2.48
C VAL A 75 14.71 -5.49 -3.33
N VAL A 76 13.68 -6.26 -3.63
CA VAL A 76 12.50 -5.77 -4.35
C VAL A 76 11.48 -5.19 -3.37
N ILE A 77 11.16 -3.91 -3.54
CA ILE A 77 10.10 -3.21 -2.82
C ILE A 77 8.83 -3.31 -3.64
N MET A 78 7.75 -3.82 -3.06
CA MET A 78 6.45 -3.89 -3.72
C MET A 78 5.84 -2.48 -3.87
N LEU A 79 5.47 -2.13 -5.10
CA LEU A 79 4.81 -0.86 -5.41
C LEU A 79 3.34 -1.01 -5.81
N ASP A 80 2.86 -2.24 -6.00
CA ASP A 80 1.46 -2.50 -6.37
C ASP A 80 0.55 -2.42 -5.14
N THR A 81 0.12 -1.20 -4.82
CA THR A 81 -0.75 -0.93 -3.66
C THR A 81 -2.13 -1.58 -3.77
N ASN A 82 -2.53 -2.05 -4.96
CA ASN A 82 -3.79 -2.78 -5.14
C ASN A 82 -3.82 -4.11 -4.35
N TYR A 83 -2.64 -4.69 -4.08
CA TYR A 83 -2.53 -5.93 -3.31
C TYR A 83 -2.29 -5.73 -1.80
N SER A 84 -2.26 -4.48 -1.32
CA SER A 84 -2.02 -4.23 0.12
C SER A 84 -3.07 -4.90 1.01
N ASN A 85 -4.35 -4.86 0.61
CA ASN A 85 -5.43 -5.50 1.36
C ASN A 85 -5.37 -7.03 1.28
N ASP A 86 -4.90 -7.60 0.17
CA ASP A 86 -4.68 -9.06 0.03
C ASP A 86 -3.54 -9.52 0.93
N VAL A 87 -2.45 -8.76 1.02
CA VAL A 87 -1.32 -9.03 1.92
C VAL A 87 -1.77 -8.94 3.38
N ALA A 88 -2.49 -7.87 3.76
CA ALA A 88 -3.01 -7.69 5.12
C ALA A 88 -3.92 -8.85 5.52
N GLN A 89 -4.87 -9.22 4.66
CA GLN A 89 -5.75 -10.35 4.88
C GLN A 89 -4.97 -11.66 5.03
N HIS A 90 -4.01 -11.92 4.15
CA HIS A 90 -3.15 -13.11 4.24
C HIS A 90 -2.40 -13.18 5.58
N LEU A 91 -1.82 -12.06 6.02
CA LEU A 91 -1.09 -11.99 7.30
C LEU A 91 -2.01 -12.31 8.49
N ILE A 92 -3.22 -11.76 8.50
CA ILE A 92 -4.21 -11.98 9.58
C ILE A 92 -4.72 -13.43 9.57
N GLU A 93 -5.16 -13.94 8.43
CA GLU A 93 -5.74 -15.28 8.30
C GLU A 93 -4.74 -16.40 8.61
N ASN A 94 -3.45 -16.17 8.32
CA ASN A 94 -2.38 -17.13 8.64
C ASN A 94 -1.72 -16.85 10.00
N LYS A 95 -2.28 -15.94 10.83
CA LYS A 95 -1.78 -15.61 12.17
C LYS A 95 -0.32 -15.19 12.20
N LEU A 96 0.10 -14.41 11.18
CA LEU A 96 1.47 -13.94 11.03
C LEU A 96 1.73 -12.57 11.69
N ILE A 97 0.71 -11.96 12.32
CA ILE A 97 0.84 -10.72 13.08
C ILE A 97 0.81 -11.07 14.57
N PRO A 98 1.94 -10.93 15.29
CA PRO A 98 2.00 -11.25 16.72
C PRO A 98 0.97 -10.45 17.53
N GLY A 99 0.23 -11.14 18.41
CA GLY A 99 -0.83 -10.56 19.24
C GLY A 99 -2.17 -10.37 18.52
N TRP A 100 -2.29 -10.84 17.27
CA TRP A 100 -3.53 -10.76 16.49
C TRP A 100 -4.12 -12.15 16.15
N GLU A 101 -3.69 -13.18 16.83
CA GLU A 101 -4.03 -14.58 16.55
C GLU A 101 -5.52 -14.90 16.69
N GLU A 102 -6.24 -14.09 17.49
CA GLU A 102 -7.70 -14.24 17.70
C GLU A 102 -8.54 -13.60 16.58
N TRP A 103 -7.95 -12.73 15.75
CA TRP A 103 -8.68 -11.98 14.72
C TRP A 103 -8.75 -12.74 13.40
N ARG A 104 -9.90 -12.62 12.72
CA ARG A 104 -10.12 -13.13 11.36
C ARG A 104 -10.85 -12.10 10.53
N VAL A 105 -10.62 -12.09 9.23
CA VAL A 105 -11.28 -11.17 8.29
C VAL A 105 -12.71 -11.67 8.02
N VAL A 106 -13.69 -10.81 8.25
CA VAL A 106 -15.11 -11.08 7.97
C VAL A 106 -15.51 -10.45 6.64
N ARG A 107 -15.06 -9.21 6.40
CA ARG A 107 -15.48 -8.46 5.22
C ARG A 107 -14.40 -7.47 4.79
N ARG A 108 -14.26 -7.31 3.48
CA ARG A 108 -13.44 -6.28 2.85
C ARG A 108 -14.31 -5.09 2.47
N GLU A 109 -13.69 -3.90 2.35
CA GLU A 109 -14.34 -2.68 1.87
C GLU A 109 -15.63 -2.37 2.66
N TYR A 110 -15.54 -2.41 3.99
CA TYR A 110 -16.69 -2.26 4.88
C TYR A 110 -17.03 -0.79 5.12
N THR A 111 -18.26 -0.41 4.79
CA THR A 111 -18.72 0.98 4.96
C THR A 111 -19.41 1.15 6.30
N VAL A 112 -18.93 2.12 7.08
CA VAL A 112 -19.55 2.55 8.33
C VAL A 112 -20.04 3.98 8.18
N LYS A 113 -21.22 4.24 8.76
CA LYS A 113 -21.82 5.58 8.83
C LYS A 113 -22.00 5.97 10.30
N LEU A 114 -21.46 7.13 10.66
CA LEU A 114 -21.58 7.70 12.01
C LEU A 114 -21.73 9.21 11.92
N HIS A 115 -22.67 9.81 12.63
CA HIS A 115 -22.91 11.27 12.71
C HIS A 115 -22.88 11.99 11.35
N GLY A 116 -23.48 11.38 10.31
CA GLY A 116 -23.50 11.93 8.95
C GLY A 116 -22.19 11.73 8.16
N THR A 117 -21.13 11.23 8.79
CA THR A 117 -19.89 10.84 8.11
C THR A 117 -19.97 9.40 7.62
N SER A 118 -19.53 9.15 6.39
CA SER A 118 -19.42 7.80 5.82
C SER A 118 -18.01 7.55 5.40
N SER A 119 -17.43 6.42 5.85
CA SER A 119 -16.12 5.93 5.42
C SER A 119 -16.19 4.45 5.10
N ARG A 120 -15.39 4.06 4.11
CA ARG A 120 -15.21 2.66 3.72
C ARG A 120 -13.81 2.23 4.13
N PHE A 121 -13.75 1.38 5.15
CA PHE A 121 -12.52 0.83 5.70
C PHE A 121 -12.11 -0.45 4.98
N ASP A 122 -10.83 -0.73 4.95
CA ASP A 122 -10.28 -1.81 4.14
C ASP A 122 -10.73 -3.20 4.60
N LEU A 123 -10.73 -3.45 5.92
CA LEU A 123 -11.10 -4.74 6.50
C LEU A 123 -11.98 -4.56 7.75
N LEU A 124 -13.01 -5.40 7.86
CA LEU A 124 -13.71 -5.69 9.10
C LEU A 124 -13.22 -7.03 9.62
N LEU A 125 -12.74 -7.05 10.86
CA LEU A 125 -12.31 -8.25 11.56
C LEU A 125 -13.28 -8.60 12.67
N THR A 126 -13.27 -9.86 13.09
CA THR A 126 -13.95 -10.33 14.32
C THR A 126 -13.08 -11.33 15.06
N ASN A 127 -13.36 -11.53 16.35
CA ASN A 127 -12.76 -12.57 17.17
C ASN A 127 -13.83 -13.56 17.69
N ASP A 128 -13.40 -14.58 18.43
CA ASP A 128 -14.30 -15.61 18.95
C ASP A 128 -15.27 -15.11 20.05
N LYS A 129 -14.99 -13.93 20.62
CA LYS A 129 -15.88 -13.24 21.56
C LYS A 129 -16.94 -12.39 20.86
N GLY A 130 -16.92 -12.33 19.52
CA GLY A 130 -17.83 -11.53 18.72
C GLY A 130 -17.49 -10.03 18.67
N HIS A 131 -16.31 -9.62 19.15
CA HIS A 131 -15.88 -8.25 19.00
C HIS A 131 -15.56 -7.96 17.53
N GLU A 132 -15.88 -6.76 17.08
CA GLU A 132 -15.56 -6.26 15.74
C GLU A 132 -14.40 -5.28 15.79
N PHE A 133 -13.54 -5.28 14.74
CA PHE A 133 -12.41 -4.39 14.61
C PHE A 133 -12.37 -3.81 13.20
N LEU A 134 -12.39 -2.49 13.07
CA LEU A 134 -12.30 -1.76 11.81
C LEU A 134 -10.84 -1.44 11.51
N LEU A 135 -10.33 -1.97 10.43
CA LEU A 135 -8.92 -1.85 10.05
C LEU A 135 -8.76 -1.09 8.74
N GLU A 136 -7.93 -0.06 8.79
CA GLU A 136 -7.42 0.65 7.61
C GLU A 136 -6.01 0.16 7.31
N VAL A 137 -5.71 -0.17 6.06
CA VAL A 137 -4.40 -0.67 5.61
C VAL A 137 -3.66 0.43 4.87
N LYS A 138 -2.41 0.65 5.21
CA LYS A 138 -1.53 1.64 4.57
C LYS A 138 -0.24 1.00 4.08
N SER A 139 0.04 1.12 2.78
CA SER A 139 1.33 0.72 2.23
C SER A 139 2.38 1.80 2.51
N CYS A 140 3.47 1.42 3.17
CA CYS A 140 4.56 2.32 3.52
C CYS A 140 5.75 2.08 2.58
N THR A 141 5.99 3.05 1.69
CA THR A 141 7.05 3.03 0.68
C THR A 141 7.95 4.25 0.71
N LEU A 142 7.92 5.04 1.79
CA LEU A 142 8.88 6.11 2.06
C LEU A 142 9.95 5.59 3.03
N PHE A 143 11.21 5.75 2.66
CA PHE A 143 12.32 5.20 3.42
C PHE A 143 13.46 6.19 3.62
N SER A 144 14.04 6.19 4.81
CA SER A 144 15.36 6.75 5.09
C SER A 144 16.47 5.73 4.73
N LYS A 145 17.68 5.94 5.22
CA LYS A 145 18.78 4.95 5.05
C LYS A 145 18.46 3.61 5.73
N THR A 146 17.80 3.63 6.87
CA THR A 146 17.56 2.44 7.72
C THR A 146 16.14 2.35 8.25
N GLY A 147 15.29 3.33 7.97
CA GLY A 147 13.93 3.41 8.54
C GLY A 147 12.85 3.56 7.49
N ALA A 148 11.65 3.12 7.83
CA ALA A 148 10.43 3.40 7.11
C ALA A 148 9.73 4.62 7.70
N MET A 149 9.09 5.43 6.87
CA MET A 149 8.39 6.65 7.26
C MET A 149 7.02 6.73 6.60
N PHE A 150 6.08 7.36 7.27
CA PHE A 150 4.74 7.63 6.74
C PHE A 150 4.20 8.95 7.30
N PRO A 151 3.43 9.73 6.55
CA PRO A 151 3.04 9.56 5.15
C PRO A 151 4.07 10.11 4.16
N ASP A 152 4.13 9.54 2.96
CA ASP A 152 4.91 10.09 1.84
C ASP A 152 4.27 11.36 1.25
N ALA A 153 2.95 11.44 1.30
CA ALA A 153 2.19 12.62 0.89
C ALA A 153 0.93 12.81 1.74
N ILE A 154 0.62 14.06 2.05
CA ILE A 154 -0.63 14.42 2.73
C ILE A 154 -1.80 14.22 1.76
N THR A 155 -2.87 13.58 2.22
CA THR A 155 -4.13 13.48 1.46
C THR A 155 -5.30 13.81 2.38
N GLU A 156 -6.22 14.65 1.91
CA GLU A 156 -7.49 14.95 2.58
C GLU A 156 -8.29 13.67 2.91
N ARG A 157 -8.31 12.71 1.97
CA ARG A 157 -8.96 11.42 2.18
C ARG A 157 -8.33 10.63 3.32
N GLY A 158 -6.99 10.58 3.38
CA GLY A 158 -6.28 9.87 4.47
C GLY A 158 -6.58 10.50 5.83
N ARG A 159 -6.55 11.83 5.92
CA ARG A 159 -6.91 12.57 7.13
C ARG A 159 -8.34 12.28 7.56
N LYS A 160 -9.31 12.34 6.63
CA LYS A 160 -10.73 12.05 6.90
C LYS A 160 -10.91 10.63 7.46
N HIS A 161 -10.25 9.62 6.88
CA HIS A 161 -10.34 8.25 7.37
C HIS A 161 -9.82 8.12 8.81
N LEU A 162 -8.66 8.72 9.12
CA LEU A 162 -8.09 8.66 10.48
C LEU A 162 -8.97 9.36 11.51
N LEU A 163 -9.54 10.52 11.17
CA LEU A 163 -10.46 11.23 12.05
C LEU A 163 -11.73 10.39 12.31
N HIS A 164 -12.29 9.78 11.29
CA HIS A 164 -13.48 8.94 11.44
C HIS A 164 -13.19 7.66 12.25
N LEU A 165 -11.98 7.04 12.10
CA LEU A 165 -11.57 5.94 12.99
C LEU A 165 -11.51 6.39 14.45
N LYS A 166 -11.00 7.59 14.74
CA LYS A 166 -10.96 8.16 16.09
C LYS A 166 -12.36 8.40 16.65
N GLU A 167 -13.28 8.94 15.85
CA GLU A 167 -14.68 9.14 16.24
C GLU A 167 -15.34 7.80 16.57
N LEU A 168 -15.18 6.79 15.71
CA LEU A 168 -15.69 5.44 15.94
C LEU A 168 -15.13 4.80 17.20
N GLN A 169 -13.84 5.02 17.49
CA GLN A 169 -13.22 4.54 18.72
C GLN A 169 -13.87 5.15 19.97
N ASN A 170 -14.20 6.44 19.93
CA ASN A 170 -14.90 7.13 21.03
C ASN A 170 -16.33 6.58 21.26
N GLU A 171 -16.96 6.01 20.22
CA GLU A 171 -18.27 5.34 20.26
C GLU A 171 -18.16 3.84 20.61
N GLY A 172 -16.97 3.37 21.00
CA GLY A 172 -16.75 1.99 21.49
C GLY A 172 -16.38 0.96 20.44
N TYR A 173 -16.15 1.37 19.16
CA TYR A 173 -15.61 0.46 18.17
C TYR A 173 -14.12 0.19 18.39
N HIS A 174 -13.67 -1.03 18.16
CA HIS A 174 -12.24 -1.29 18.04
C HIS A 174 -11.78 -0.85 16.65
N THR A 175 -10.76 -0.02 16.60
CA THR A 175 -10.27 0.56 15.33
C THR A 175 -8.75 0.58 15.30
N GLY A 176 -8.17 0.50 14.10
CA GLY A 176 -6.72 0.60 13.94
C GLY A 176 -6.25 0.84 12.51
N VAL A 177 -4.96 1.09 12.40
CA VAL A 177 -4.27 1.24 11.12
C VAL A 177 -3.11 0.26 11.06
N LEU A 178 -3.07 -0.55 10.00
CA LEU A 178 -1.97 -1.47 9.72
C LEU A 178 -1.04 -0.85 8.66
N PHE A 179 0.19 -0.54 9.06
CA PHE A 179 1.22 -0.08 8.14
C PHE A 179 2.01 -1.28 7.59
N LEU A 180 1.86 -1.56 6.30
CA LEU A 180 2.64 -2.56 5.59
C LEU A 180 3.95 -1.92 5.10
N VAL A 181 5.04 -2.14 5.82
CA VAL A 181 6.37 -1.68 5.42
C VAL A 181 6.90 -2.59 4.32
N GLN A 182 7.09 -2.04 3.11
CA GLN A 182 7.43 -2.82 1.92
C GLN A 182 8.93 -3.12 1.76
N TRP A 183 9.73 -2.83 2.79
CA TRP A 183 11.18 -3.03 2.78
C TRP A 183 11.64 -3.76 4.05
N ASP A 184 12.17 -4.96 3.91
CA ASP A 184 12.58 -5.86 4.99
C ASP A 184 13.86 -5.40 5.73
N LYS A 185 14.60 -4.43 5.17
CA LYS A 185 15.81 -3.85 5.80
C LYS A 185 15.50 -2.62 6.67
N ALA A 186 14.24 -2.18 6.74
CA ALA A 186 13.86 -1.11 7.66
C ALA A 186 13.90 -1.63 9.11
N VAL A 187 14.78 -1.03 9.94
CA VAL A 187 14.95 -1.41 11.35
C VAL A 187 14.19 -0.48 12.30
N SER A 188 13.57 0.59 11.77
CA SER A 188 12.75 1.53 12.52
C SER A 188 11.61 2.06 11.68
N TYR A 189 10.57 2.56 12.35
CA TYR A 189 9.44 3.25 11.72
C TYR A 189 9.24 4.61 12.39
N THR A 190 9.00 5.65 11.59
CA THR A 190 8.68 6.99 12.07
C THR A 190 7.40 7.48 11.42
N HIS A 191 6.43 7.87 12.24
CA HIS A 191 5.26 8.60 11.77
C HIS A 191 5.60 10.09 11.68
N LEU A 192 5.57 10.65 10.47
CA LEU A 192 5.86 12.06 10.23
C LEU A 192 4.65 12.89 10.67
N THR A 193 4.87 13.78 11.63
CA THR A 193 3.90 14.84 11.95
C THR A 193 4.06 15.92 10.90
N LEU A 194 3.08 16.05 10.04
CA LEU A 194 3.06 17.11 9.05
C LEU A 194 2.59 18.40 9.71
N PRO A 195 3.21 19.56 9.38
CA PRO A 195 2.76 20.83 9.92
C PRO A 195 1.29 21.02 9.55
N THR A 196 0.48 21.26 10.56
CA THR A 196 -0.90 21.74 10.40
C THR A 196 -0.80 23.24 10.15
N ASN A 197 -0.91 23.64 8.88
CA ASN A 197 -1.21 25.05 8.56
C ASN A 197 -2.68 25.30 8.82
#